data_f26da9c28bd12e719ecd3ed127879776
#
_entry.id   f26da9c28bd12e719ecd3ed127879776
#
_cell.length_a   1.000
_cell.length_b   1.000
_cell.length_c   1.000
_cell.angle_alpha   90.00
_cell.angle_beta   90.00
_cell.angle_gamma   90.00
#
_symmetry.space_group_name_H-M   'P 1'
#
loop_
_entity.id
_entity.type
_entity.pdbx_description
1 polymer ?
#
loop_
_entity_poly.entity_id
_entity_poly.type
_entity_poly.pdbx_seq_one_letter_code
_entity_poly.pdbx_strand_id
1 'polypeptide(L)'
;GACRHDIHPTLGRTTTADLDSLDVLLFKQSNMNFVRTSHYPPSERFLEFCNRYGIYVESETAVCFVDTYRQKNYAPGNTQSDSAYTDRYLGQCQEMVKAFRSHPSVLFWSIGNESVYGTNFQLCWDWVKATDTTRPVIFSYPGSAVEKKAKIFDILSMHYQNVYGNINQWGMSTRNFQGHGIPALYDEWAHPACYTYATLQTDPNIREFWGKSIDMMWDGLYNAPGGLGGAIWGYVDEVFALPQPK
;
A
#
# COMPACT_ATOMS: atom_id res chain seq x y z
N GLY A 1 -2.13 -7.17 7.84
CA GLY A 1 -2.43 -5.73 7.90
C GLY A 1 -3.50 -5.30 6.93
N ALA A 2 -3.68 -3.99 6.81
CA ALA A 2 -4.59 -3.39 5.83
C ALA A 2 -4.04 -2.07 5.28
N CYS A 3 -4.53 -1.66 4.12
CA CYS A 3 -4.29 -0.34 3.54
C CYS A 3 -5.21 0.69 4.21
N ARG A 4 -4.70 1.87 4.50
CA ARG A 4 -5.45 2.94 5.16
C ARG A 4 -5.28 4.27 4.44
N HIS A 5 -6.39 4.98 4.27
CA HIS A 5 -6.44 6.37 3.83
C HIS A 5 -6.74 7.30 5.00
N ASP A 6 -6.23 8.52 4.96
CA ASP A 6 -6.62 9.58 5.90
C ASP A 6 -7.96 10.18 5.45
N ILE A 7 -9.06 9.47 5.71
CA ILE A 7 -10.41 9.87 5.34
C ILE A 7 -11.33 9.84 6.57
N HIS A 8 -12.04 10.96 6.78
CA HIS A 8 -13.11 11.05 7.75
C HIS A 8 -14.45 11.17 7.03
N PRO A 9 -15.52 10.45 7.45
CA PRO A 9 -16.78 10.42 6.71
C PRO A 9 -17.42 11.80 6.43
N THR A 10 -17.22 12.77 7.32
CA THR A 10 -17.80 14.11 7.22
C THR A 10 -16.79 15.22 7.01
N LEU A 11 -15.51 15.00 7.33
CA LEU A 11 -14.45 16.00 7.23
C LEU A 11 -13.56 15.81 5.97
N GLY A 12 -13.83 14.78 5.19
CA GLY A 12 -13.02 14.47 4.01
C GLY A 12 -11.62 13.98 4.38
N ARG A 13 -10.59 14.54 3.77
CA ARG A 13 -9.18 14.16 4.01
C ARG A 13 -8.57 14.78 5.28
N THR A 14 -9.38 15.07 6.25
CA THR A 14 -8.94 15.58 7.55
C THR A 14 -9.26 14.55 8.62
N THR A 15 -8.25 13.99 9.26
CA THR A 15 -8.42 13.08 10.38
C THR A 15 -8.38 13.81 11.71
N THR A 16 -8.98 13.22 12.73
CA THR A 16 -8.94 13.69 14.12
C THR A 16 -8.06 12.76 14.95
N ALA A 17 -7.62 13.24 16.12
CA ALA A 17 -6.85 12.40 17.04
C ALA A 17 -7.63 11.16 17.48
N ASP A 18 -8.93 11.32 17.68
CA ASP A 18 -9.81 10.21 18.09
C ASP A 18 -9.93 9.16 16.99
N LEU A 19 -10.04 9.59 15.71
CA LEU A 19 -10.10 8.68 14.58
C LEU A 19 -8.76 7.95 14.40
N ASP A 20 -7.64 8.67 14.41
CA ASP A 20 -6.31 8.07 14.27
C ASP A 20 -6.04 7.03 15.38
N SER A 21 -6.40 7.37 16.62
CA SER A 21 -6.28 6.45 17.76
C SER A 21 -7.20 5.23 17.62
N LEU A 22 -8.45 5.46 17.22
CA LEU A 22 -9.43 4.38 17.02
C LEU A 22 -8.97 3.41 15.96
N ASP A 23 -8.49 3.90 14.82
CA ASP A 23 -8.01 3.07 13.73
C ASP A 23 -6.88 2.15 14.19
N VAL A 24 -5.88 2.70 14.90
CA VAL A 24 -4.76 1.90 15.42
C VAL A 24 -5.24 0.84 16.43
N LEU A 25 -6.20 1.19 17.30
CA LEU A 25 -6.78 0.23 18.25
C LEU A 25 -7.56 -0.88 17.52
N LEU A 26 -8.31 -0.55 16.48
CA LEU A 26 -9.02 -1.53 15.67
C LEU A 26 -8.05 -2.47 14.93
N PHE A 27 -6.92 -1.98 14.42
CA PHE A 27 -5.86 -2.85 13.91
C PHE A 27 -5.41 -3.87 14.95
N LYS A 28 -5.13 -3.42 16.17
CA LYS A 28 -4.74 -4.33 17.27
C LYS A 28 -5.82 -5.34 17.62
N GLN A 29 -7.06 -4.90 17.74
CA GLN A 29 -8.19 -5.78 18.07
C GLN A 29 -8.46 -6.81 16.98
N SER A 30 -8.16 -6.48 15.73
CA SER A 30 -8.27 -7.38 14.58
C SER A 30 -7.04 -8.29 14.40
N ASN A 31 -6.13 -8.31 15.37
CA ASN A 31 -4.87 -9.06 15.30
C ASN A 31 -3.99 -8.68 14.10
N MET A 32 -4.08 -7.44 13.64
CA MET A 32 -3.23 -6.87 12.62
C MET A 32 -2.04 -6.16 13.28
N ASN A 33 -0.88 -6.23 12.64
CA ASN A 33 0.35 -5.58 13.11
C ASN A 33 0.99 -4.66 12.07
N PHE A 34 0.35 -4.48 10.93
CA PHE A 34 0.90 -3.75 9.79
C PHE A 34 -0.16 -2.88 9.12
N VAL A 35 0.24 -1.69 8.67
CA VAL A 35 -0.58 -0.78 7.88
C VAL A 35 0.24 -0.21 6.72
N ARG A 36 -0.34 -0.17 5.54
CA ARG A 36 0.15 0.61 4.42
C ARG A 36 -0.65 1.90 4.32
N THR A 37 0.04 3.04 4.29
CA THR A 37 -0.60 4.35 4.15
C THR A 37 -0.79 4.65 2.67
N SER A 38 -1.92 4.28 2.14
CA SER A 38 -2.22 4.37 0.71
C SER A 38 -3.02 5.64 0.39
N HIS A 39 -2.72 6.42 -0.63
CA HIS A 39 -1.47 6.41 -1.40
C HIS A 39 -0.77 7.74 -1.16
N TYR A 40 -0.41 8.05 0.07
CA TYR A 40 0.25 9.28 0.51
C TYR A 40 0.75 9.17 1.95
N PRO A 41 1.68 10.03 2.37
CA PRO A 41 2.15 10.07 3.75
C PRO A 41 1.00 10.33 4.73
N PRO A 42 0.93 9.60 5.86
CA PRO A 42 -0.14 9.78 6.84
C PRO A 42 0.07 11.02 7.70
N SER A 43 -0.87 11.33 8.58
CA SER A 43 -0.65 12.31 9.64
C SER A 43 0.45 11.83 10.58
N GLU A 44 1.31 12.74 11.05
CA GLU A 44 2.37 12.42 12.05
C GLU A 44 1.75 11.82 13.32
N ARG A 45 0.61 12.34 13.74
CA ARG A 45 -0.13 11.84 14.90
C ARG A 45 -0.55 10.38 14.76
N PHE A 46 -0.95 9.93 13.56
CA PHE A 46 -1.22 8.52 13.31
C PHE A 46 0.03 7.66 13.54
N LEU A 47 1.20 8.11 13.10
CA LEU A 47 2.47 7.42 13.35
C LEU A 47 2.83 7.37 14.83
N GLU A 48 2.53 8.42 15.60
CA GLU A 48 2.71 8.42 17.06
C GLU A 48 1.87 7.34 17.73
N PHE A 49 0.62 7.15 17.29
CA PHE A 49 -0.21 6.02 17.77
C PHE A 49 0.36 4.68 17.31
N CYS A 50 0.82 4.55 16.08
CA CYS A 50 1.49 3.33 15.60
C CYS A 50 2.73 3.01 16.43
N ASN A 51 3.57 4.01 16.77
CA ASN A 51 4.71 3.84 17.67
C ASN A 51 4.28 3.31 19.04
N ARG A 52 3.23 3.93 19.60
CA ARG A 52 2.74 3.60 20.94
C ARG A 52 2.15 2.21 21.04
N TYR A 53 1.42 1.77 20.03
CA TYR A 53 0.68 0.51 20.05
C TYR A 53 1.38 -0.62 19.30
N GLY A 54 2.55 -0.37 18.69
CA GLY A 54 3.35 -1.38 17.99
C GLY A 54 2.70 -1.87 16.70
N ILE A 55 2.26 -0.95 15.85
CA ILE A 55 1.85 -1.21 14.47
C ILE A 55 2.98 -0.82 13.54
N TYR A 56 3.43 -1.72 12.70
CA TYR A 56 4.39 -1.43 11.64
C TYR A 56 3.73 -0.67 10.49
N VAL A 57 4.49 0.23 9.88
CA VAL A 57 3.98 1.12 8.84
C VAL A 57 4.84 1.01 7.58
N GLU A 58 4.18 0.83 6.46
CA GLU A 58 4.69 1.17 5.15
C GLU A 58 4.22 2.58 4.83
N SER A 59 5.16 3.55 4.88
CA SER A 59 4.85 4.94 4.55
C SER A 59 5.06 5.18 3.07
N GLU A 60 4.01 5.63 2.37
CA GLU A 60 4.00 5.79 0.92
C GLU A 60 4.01 7.25 0.49
N THR A 61 4.74 7.56 -0.60
CA THR A 61 4.71 8.88 -1.25
C THR A 61 3.41 9.08 -2.01
N ALA A 62 2.99 10.33 -2.18
CA ALA A 62 1.77 10.65 -2.93
C ALA A 62 1.96 10.60 -4.47
N VAL A 63 2.62 9.54 -4.96
CA VAL A 63 2.86 9.30 -6.39
C VAL A 63 2.21 7.99 -6.82
N CYS A 64 1.16 8.08 -7.62
CA CYS A 64 0.26 6.98 -7.88
C CYS A 64 -0.23 6.98 -9.33
N PHE A 65 -0.32 5.80 -9.96
CA PHE A 65 -0.88 5.53 -11.29
C PHE A 65 -0.21 6.28 -12.44
N VAL A 66 1.07 6.64 -12.29
CA VAL A 66 1.79 7.41 -13.31
C VAL A 66 1.94 6.58 -14.60
N ASP A 67 1.52 7.17 -15.71
CA ASP A 67 1.60 6.61 -17.07
C ASP A 67 0.92 5.24 -17.24
N THR A 68 -0.08 4.95 -16.43
CA THR A 68 -0.91 3.74 -16.53
C THR A 68 -2.16 3.99 -17.36
N TYR A 69 -2.94 2.94 -17.63
CA TYR A 69 -4.21 3.05 -18.33
C TYR A 69 -5.21 4.01 -17.66
N ARG A 70 -5.10 4.23 -16.34
CA ARG A 70 -5.93 5.17 -15.58
C ARG A 70 -5.63 6.62 -15.92
N GLN A 71 -4.44 6.89 -16.44
CA GLN A 71 -4.00 8.25 -16.85
C GLN A 71 -3.92 8.44 -18.36
N LYS A 72 -4.37 7.48 -19.15
CA LYS A 72 -4.19 7.44 -20.59
C LYS A 72 -4.66 8.71 -21.33
N ASN A 73 -5.61 9.44 -20.76
CA ASN A 73 -6.19 10.65 -21.32
C ASN A 73 -5.75 11.93 -20.61
N TYR A 74 -4.82 11.84 -19.66
CA TYR A 74 -4.29 13.00 -18.94
C TYR A 74 -2.92 13.39 -19.49
N ALA A 75 -2.79 14.66 -19.81
CA ALA A 75 -1.50 15.24 -20.20
C ALA A 75 -0.89 16.00 -19.00
N PRO A 76 0.43 16.05 -18.89
CA PRO A 76 1.40 15.33 -19.70
C PRO A 76 1.57 13.88 -19.23
N GLY A 77 1.71 12.95 -20.18
CA GLY A 77 2.18 11.60 -19.90
C GLY A 77 3.69 11.54 -19.66
N ASN A 78 4.18 10.38 -19.20
CA ASN A 78 5.61 10.09 -19.05
C ASN A 78 6.37 11.01 -18.06
N THR A 79 5.67 11.57 -17.06
CA THR A 79 6.27 12.47 -16.06
C THR A 79 7.35 11.78 -15.23
N GLN A 80 7.29 10.47 -15.09
CA GLN A 80 8.28 9.64 -14.38
C GLN A 80 9.65 9.61 -15.05
N SER A 81 9.76 10.03 -16.31
CA SER A 81 11.03 10.09 -17.08
C SER A 81 11.38 11.49 -17.56
N ASP A 82 10.52 12.47 -17.31
CA ASP A 82 10.74 13.86 -17.68
C ASP A 82 11.46 14.61 -16.55
N SER A 83 12.61 15.20 -16.87
CA SER A 83 13.42 15.96 -15.91
C SER A 83 12.72 17.20 -15.36
N ALA A 84 11.75 17.78 -16.08
CA ALA A 84 10.94 18.89 -15.60
C ALA A 84 10.10 18.54 -14.35
N TYR A 85 9.91 17.26 -14.08
CA TYR A 85 9.15 16.77 -12.92
C TYR A 85 10.04 16.19 -11.81
N THR A 86 11.36 16.10 -11.99
CA THR A 86 12.27 15.48 -11.04
C THR A 86 12.11 16.04 -9.63
N ASP A 87 12.08 17.35 -9.47
CA ASP A 87 11.96 17.99 -8.16
C ASP A 87 10.63 17.64 -7.46
N ARG A 88 9.57 17.38 -8.21
CA ARG A 88 8.28 16.99 -7.64
C ARG A 88 8.30 15.56 -7.10
N TYR A 89 8.95 14.64 -7.80
CA TYR A 89 9.13 13.27 -7.33
C TYR A 89 10.06 13.21 -6.11
N LEU A 90 11.24 13.79 -6.25
CA LEU A 90 12.22 13.82 -5.18
C LEU A 90 11.71 14.58 -3.95
N GLY A 91 11.08 15.73 -4.13
CA GLY A 91 10.58 16.55 -3.03
C GLY A 91 9.60 15.77 -2.16
N GLN A 92 8.60 15.11 -2.73
CA GLN A 92 7.65 14.31 -1.97
C GLN A 92 8.33 13.17 -1.20
N CYS A 93 9.25 12.46 -1.85
CA CYS A 93 10.00 11.38 -1.24
C CYS A 93 10.89 11.90 -0.09
N GLN A 94 11.59 13.00 -0.32
CA GLN A 94 12.47 13.63 0.66
C GLN A 94 11.71 14.15 1.89
N GLU A 95 10.60 14.82 1.67
CA GLU A 95 9.76 15.35 2.74
C GLU A 95 9.23 14.23 3.62
N MET A 96 8.69 13.16 3.02
CA MET A 96 8.21 11.99 3.75
C MET A 96 9.31 11.38 4.63
N VAL A 97 10.46 11.06 4.05
CA VAL A 97 11.55 10.42 4.79
C VAL A 97 12.11 11.33 5.87
N LYS A 98 12.30 12.62 5.60
CA LYS A 98 12.79 13.59 6.59
C LYS A 98 11.83 13.75 7.76
N ALA A 99 10.53 13.81 7.48
CA ALA A 99 9.50 13.94 8.52
C ALA A 99 9.41 12.68 9.40
N PHE A 100 9.47 11.49 8.78
CA PHE A 100 9.04 10.26 9.48
C PHE A 100 10.16 9.31 9.87
N ARG A 101 11.42 9.57 9.50
CA ARG A 101 12.55 8.68 9.83
C ARG A 101 12.78 8.46 11.32
N SER A 102 12.29 9.36 12.19
CA SER A 102 12.36 9.22 13.63
C SER A 102 11.29 8.32 14.24
N HIS A 103 10.29 7.90 13.46
CA HIS A 103 9.24 7.01 13.92
C HIS A 103 9.67 5.54 13.80
N PRO A 104 9.82 4.82 14.92
CA PRO A 104 10.23 3.42 14.90
C PRO A 104 9.18 2.48 14.30
N SER A 105 7.93 2.91 14.22
CA SER A 105 6.87 2.15 13.56
C SER A 105 7.05 2.09 12.04
N VAL A 106 7.66 3.10 11.41
CA VAL A 106 7.91 3.09 9.97
C VAL A 106 8.97 2.05 9.65
N LEU A 107 8.52 0.97 9.00
CA LEU A 107 9.36 -0.18 8.66
C LEU A 107 9.84 -0.14 7.22
N PHE A 108 9.01 0.38 6.30
CA PHE A 108 9.27 0.46 4.87
C PHE A 108 9.01 1.85 4.32
N TRP A 109 9.80 2.24 3.31
CA TRP A 109 9.55 3.42 2.48
C TRP A 109 8.98 2.97 1.14
N SER A 110 7.74 3.34 0.82
CA SER A 110 7.15 3.14 -0.50
C SER A 110 7.32 4.40 -1.35
N ILE A 111 8.02 4.26 -2.48
CA ILE A 111 8.35 5.39 -3.36
C ILE A 111 7.32 5.66 -4.45
N GLY A 112 6.25 4.88 -4.49
CA GLY A 112 5.12 5.09 -5.39
C GLY A 112 4.24 3.86 -5.54
N ASN A 113 3.03 4.07 -6.07
CA ASN A 113 2.03 3.04 -6.28
C ASN A 113 1.72 2.82 -7.75
N GLU A 114 1.59 1.56 -8.19
CA GLU A 114 1.08 1.12 -9.51
C GLU A 114 1.45 2.05 -10.67
N SER A 115 2.72 2.37 -10.78
CA SER A 115 3.22 3.33 -11.77
C SER A 115 4.21 2.70 -12.72
N VAL A 116 4.32 3.25 -13.93
CA VAL A 116 5.36 2.84 -14.88
C VAL A 116 6.71 3.36 -14.40
N TYR A 117 7.71 2.47 -14.37
CA TYR A 117 9.07 2.84 -13.98
C TYR A 117 9.69 3.91 -14.91
N GLY A 118 10.37 4.86 -14.30
CA GLY A 118 11.15 5.89 -14.98
C GLY A 118 12.28 6.44 -14.11
N THR A 119 13.08 7.31 -14.71
CA THR A 119 14.30 7.86 -14.07
C THR A 119 14.01 8.61 -12.77
N ASN A 120 12.86 9.25 -12.63
CA ASN A 120 12.51 9.98 -11.41
C ASN A 120 12.27 9.02 -10.23
N PHE A 121 11.74 7.82 -10.44
CA PHE A 121 11.67 6.80 -9.40
C PHE A 121 13.04 6.25 -9.04
N GLN A 122 13.95 6.10 -10.03
CA GLN A 122 15.33 5.70 -9.73
C GLN A 122 16.01 6.73 -8.83
N LEU A 123 15.84 8.02 -9.12
CA LEU A 123 16.41 9.08 -8.30
C LEU A 123 15.83 9.09 -6.87
N CYS A 124 14.53 8.79 -6.71
CA CYS A 124 13.94 8.62 -5.39
C CYS A 124 14.59 7.46 -4.62
N TRP A 125 14.72 6.30 -5.27
CA TRP A 125 15.41 5.15 -4.69
C TRP A 125 16.84 5.47 -4.29
N ASP A 126 17.63 6.03 -5.19
CA ASP A 126 19.03 6.36 -4.94
C ASP A 126 19.19 7.31 -3.76
N TRP A 127 18.30 8.32 -3.68
CA TRP A 127 18.30 9.27 -2.58
C TRP A 127 17.91 8.62 -1.24
N VAL A 128 16.86 7.80 -1.21
CA VAL A 128 16.45 7.10 0.02
C VAL A 128 17.56 6.20 0.51
N LYS A 129 18.15 5.39 -0.36
CA LYS A 129 19.25 4.46 0.00
C LYS A 129 20.50 5.18 0.48
N ALA A 130 20.77 6.38 -0.01
CA ALA A 130 21.86 7.22 0.47
C ALA A 130 21.56 7.90 1.82
N THR A 131 20.27 8.14 2.13
CA THR A 131 19.84 8.89 3.31
C THR A 131 19.46 8.00 4.48
N ASP A 132 18.77 6.90 4.23
CA ASP A 132 18.35 5.91 5.24
C ASP A 132 18.75 4.50 4.80
N THR A 133 19.84 4.02 5.35
CA THR A 133 20.37 2.66 5.10
C THR A 133 19.72 1.61 5.99
N THR A 134 18.83 2.00 6.91
CA THR A 134 18.27 1.12 7.92
C THR A 134 16.95 0.49 7.52
N ARG A 135 16.21 1.11 6.60
CA ARG A 135 14.89 0.65 6.18
C ARG A 135 14.88 0.17 4.74
N PRO A 136 14.19 -0.94 4.46
CA PRO A 136 13.91 -1.37 3.10
C PRO A 136 13.02 -0.39 2.36
N VAL A 137 13.17 -0.38 1.02
CA VAL A 137 12.37 0.42 0.11
C VAL A 137 11.48 -0.50 -0.71
N ILE A 138 10.23 -0.09 -0.91
CA ILE A 138 9.25 -0.73 -1.77
C ILE A 138 8.91 0.22 -2.92
N PHE A 139 8.66 -0.34 -4.09
CA PHE A 139 7.92 0.29 -5.17
C PHE A 139 6.65 -0.53 -5.36
N SER A 140 5.53 0.00 -4.87
CA SER A 140 4.29 -0.75 -4.77
C SER A 140 3.77 -1.16 -6.14
N TYR A 141 3.73 -2.47 -6.39
CA TYR A 141 3.52 -3.13 -7.67
C TYR A 141 4.54 -2.73 -8.75
N PRO A 142 5.77 -3.24 -8.69
CA PRO A 142 6.89 -2.78 -9.52
C PRO A 142 6.93 -3.39 -10.94
N GLY A 143 5.84 -3.89 -11.50
CA GLY A 143 5.80 -4.68 -12.75
C GLY A 143 6.75 -4.21 -13.84
N SER A 144 6.65 -2.94 -14.25
CA SER A 144 7.52 -2.37 -15.29
C SER A 144 8.99 -2.23 -14.84
N ALA A 145 9.26 -2.05 -13.54
CA ALA A 145 10.62 -2.04 -13.01
C ALA A 145 11.25 -3.44 -13.03
N VAL A 146 10.45 -4.47 -12.72
CA VAL A 146 10.87 -5.88 -12.83
C VAL A 146 11.22 -6.23 -14.28
N GLU A 147 10.35 -5.87 -15.22
CA GLU A 147 10.57 -6.10 -16.66
C GLU A 147 11.86 -5.44 -17.15
N LYS A 148 12.15 -4.23 -16.69
CA LYS A 148 13.36 -3.48 -17.02
C LYS A 148 14.58 -3.87 -16.17
N LYS A 149 14.43 -4.83 -15.23
CA LYS A 149 15.47 -5.25 -14.29
C LYS A 149 16.04 -4.07 -13.47
N ALA A 150 15.22 -3.07 -13.20
CA ALA A 150 15.62 -1.92 -12.40
C ALA A 150 15.71 -2.29 -10.91
N LYS A 151 16.74 -1.78 -10.24
CA LYS A 151 16.90 -1.96 -8.79
C LYS A 151 16.36 -0.74 -8.07
N ILE A 152 15.06 -0.74 -7.81
CA ILE A 152 14.36 0.34 -7.08
C ILE A 152 13.50 -0.17 -5.91
N PHE A 153 13.73 -1.40 -5.48
CA PHE A 153 13.05 -1.99 -4.33
C PHE A 153 13.91 -3.08 -3.69
N ASP A 154 13.82 -3.21 -2.38
CA ASP A 154 14.44 -4.28 -1.57
C ASP A 154 13.46 -5.42 -1.31
N ILE A 155 12.16 -5.13 -1.37
CA ILE A 155 11.06 -6.05 -1.16
C ILE A 155 10.20 -6.06 -2.41
N LEU A 156 9.86 -7.24 -2.91
CA LEU A 156 8.96 -7.38 -4.05
C LEU A 156 7.52 -7.15 -3.59
N SER A 157 6.94 -6.05 -4.02
CA SER A 157 5.52 -5.78 -3.81
C SER A 157 4.66 -6.57 -4.78
N MET A 158 3.56 -7.11 -4.27
CA MET A 158 2.56 -7.85 -5.05
C MET A 158 1.17 -7.30 -4.75
N HIS A 159 0.37 -7.12 -5.83
CA HIS A 159 -1.02 -6.71 -5.73
C HIS A 159 -1.95 -7.80 -6.25
N TYR A 160 -3.12 -7.93 -5.62
CA TYR A 160 -4.27 -8.72 -6.04
C TYR A 160 -3.96 -10.12 -6.60
N GLN A 161 -3.96 -11.06 -5.71
CA GLN A 161 -3.93 -12.46 -6.08
C GLN A 161 -5.29 -12.87 -6.66
N ASN A 162 -5.30 -14.02 -7.31
CA ASN A 162 -6.52 -14.60 -7.82
C ASN A 162 -7.60 -14.70 -6.72
N VAL A 163 -8.70 -14.01 -6.92
CA VAL A 163 -9.86 -14.00 -6.03
C VAL A 163 -10.49 -15.38 -5.79
N TYR A 164 -10.16 -16.36 -6.61
CA TYR A 164 -10.63 -17.74 -6.47
C TYR A 164 -9.75 -18.63 -5.56
N GLY A 165 -8.85 -18.01 -4.83
CA GLY A 165 -7.99 -18.73 -3.88
C GLY A 165 -6.91 -19.60 -4.50
N ASN A 166 -6.74 -19.59 -5.82
CA ASN A 166 -5.66 -20.32 -6.47
C ASN A 166 -4.38 -19.48 -6.50
N ILE A 167 -3.84 -19.25 -5.31
CA ILE A 167 -2.62 -18.51 -5.07
C ILE A 167 -1.40 -19.09 -5.78
N ASN A 168 -1.46 -20.36 -6.19
CA ASN A 168 -0.36 -20.99 -6.93
C ASN A 168 -0.31 -20.59 -8.40
N GLN A 169 -1.38 -20.01 -8.96
CA GLN A 169 -1.41 -19.62 -10.37
C GLN A 169 -0.94 -18.19 -10.63
N TRP A 170 -1.06 -17.27 -9.65
CA TRP A 170 -0.96 -15.83 -9.91
C TRP A 170 0.04 -15.07 -9.03
N GLY A 171 0.95 -15.73 -8.39
CA GLY A 171 1.99 -14.95 -7.80
C GLY A 171 2.28 -15.15 -6.33
N MET A 172 1.47 -15.84 -5.59
CA MET A 172 1.83 -16.31 -4.25
C MET A 172 2.54 -17.68 -4.28
N SER A 173 2.82 -18.23 -5.47
CA SER A 173 3.72 -19.35 -5.53
C SER A 173 5.13 -18.87 -5.28
N THR A 174 5.88 -19.63 -4.54
CA THR A 174 7.32 -19.46 -4.38
C THR A 174 8.06 -19.22 -5.70
N ARG A 175 7.47 -19.62 -6.83
CA ARG A 175 8.02 -19.39 -8.16
C ARG A 175 8.11 -17.93 -8.57
N ASN A 176 7.20 -17.07 -8.09
CA ASN A 176 7.13 -15.70 -8.56
C ASN A 176 8.14 -14.78 -7.87
N PHE A 177 8.59 -15.11 -6.67
CA PHE A 177 9.62 -14.35 -5.99
C PHE A 177 10.92 -15.13 -5.73
N GLN A 178 10.94 -16.45 -5.87
CA GLN A 178 12.18 -17.24 -5.77
C GLN A 178 13.25 -16.83 -6.80
N GLY A 179 12.83 -16.35 -7.98
CA GLY A 179 13.75 -15.87 -9.01
C GLY A 179 14.40 -14.53 -8.71
N HIS A 180 13.88 -13.77 -7.73
CA HIS A 180 14.37 -12.44 -7.39
C HIS A 180 15.37 -12.44 -6.22
N GLY A 181 15.39 -13.48 -5.41
CA GLY A 181 16.30 -13.58 -4.24
C GLY A 181 16.02 -12.56 -3.15
N ILE A 182 14.81 -11.97 -3.13
CA ILE A 182 14.35 -10.98 -2.16
C ILE A 182 13.00 -11.40 -1.60
N PRO A 183 12.64 -10.95 -0.38
CA PRO A 183 11.32 -11.23 0.19
C PRO A 183 10.20 -10.54 -0.58
N ALA A 184 8.97 -11.06 -0.43
CA ALA A 184 7.77 -10.52 -1.04
C ALA A 184 6.75 -10.09 0.01
N LEU A 185 6.09 -8.96 -0.25
CA LEU A 185 4.99 -8.44 0.55
C LEU A 185 3.77 -8.22 -0.36
N TYR A 186 2.61 -8.68 0.08
CA TYR A 186 1.34 -8.43 -0.60
C TYR A 186 0.73 -7.15 -0.01
N ASP A 187 1.33 -6.01 -0.34
CA ASP A 187 0.99 -4.71 0.23
C ASP A 187 -0.33 -4.14 -0.24
N GLU A 188 -1.00 -4.83 -1.19
CA GLU A 188 -2.38 -4.54 -1.59
C GLU A 188 -3.05 -5.83 -2.10
N TRP A 189 -4.00 -6.40 -1.33
CA TRP A 189 -4.64 -7.66 -1.69
C TRP A 189 -6.05 -7.79 -1.14
N ALA A 190 -6.76 -8.83 -1.55
CA ALA A 190 -8.06 -9.23 -1.03
C ALA A 190 -9.10 -8.09 -1.06
N HIS A 191 -9.19 -7.36 -2.18
CA HIS A 191 -10.22 -6.34 -2.37
C HIS A 191 -11.60 -6.90 -2.02
N PRO A 192 -12.43 -6.20 -1.22
CA PRO A 192 -13.73 -6.71 -0.84
C PRO A 192 -14.61 -6.97 -2.06
N ALA A 193 -15.30 -8.11 -2.06
CA ALA A 193 -16.19 -8.49 -3.14
C ALA A 193 -17.49 -7.67 -3.18
N CYS A 194 -17.76 -6.90 -2.13
CA CYS A 194 -18.95 -6.08 -2.03
C CYS A 194 -18.60 -4.62 -1.71
N TYR A 195 -19.21 -3.70 -2.46
CA TYR A 195 -18.94 -2.27 -2.37
C TYR A 195 -20.07 -1.48 -1.71
N THR A 196 -21.18 -2.12 -1.39
CA THR A 196 -22.32 -1.45 -0.77
C THR A 196 -22.86 -2.23 0.39
N TYR A 197 -23.38 -1.51 1.39
CA TYR A 197 -24.06 -2.10 2.53
C TYR A 197 -25.34 -2.87 2.09
N ALA A 198 -26.00 -2.40 1.05
CA ALA A 198 -27.17 -3.09 0.48
C ALA A 198 -26.79 -4.49 -0.04
N THR A 199 -25.64 -4.63 -0.70
CA THR A 199 -25.15 -5.93 -1.18
C THR A 199 -24.91 -6.91 -0.03
N LEU A 200 -24.38 -6.44 1.10
CA LEU A 200 -24.19 -7.26 2.30
C LEU A 200 -25.50 -7.74 2.91
N GLN A 201 -26.59 -6.96 2.77
CA GLN A 201 -27.91 -7.32 3.27
C GLN A 201 -28.65 -8.29 2.34
N THR A 202 -28.51 -8.09 1.03
CA THR A 202 -29.26 -8.84 0.00
C THR A 202 -28.57 -10.14 -0.43
N ASP A 203 -27.25 -10.22 -0.29
CA ASP A 203 -26.46 -11.41 -0.61
C ASP A 203 -25.45 -11.75 0.49
N PRO A 204 -25.87 -12.45 1.54
CA PRO A 204 -24.98 -12.83 2.65
C PRO A 204 -23.84 -13.76 2.22
N ASN A 205 -23.96 -14.45 1.09
CA ASN A 205 -22.92 -15.34 0.58
C ASN A 205 -21.66 -14.58 0.13
N ILE A 206 -21.78 -13.32 -0.26
CA ILE A 206 -20.64 -12.47 -0.63
C ILE A 206 -19.67 -12.33 0.53
N ARG A 207 -20.16 -12.14 1.75
CA ARG A 207 -19.30 -12.04 2.95
C ARG A 207 -18.58 -13.35 3.22
N GLU A 208 -19.29 -14.45 3.14
CA GLU A 208 -18.70 -15.78 3.35
C GLU A 208 -17.66 -16.10 2.28
N PHE A 209 -17.95 -15.79 1.03
CA PHE A 209 -17.02 -15.95 -0.08
C PHE A 209 -15.72 -15.16 0.15
N TRP A 210 -15.84 -13.89 0.54
CA TRP A 210 -14.66 -13.04 0.79
C TRP A 210 -13.84 -13.55 1.96
N GLY A 211 -14.47 -13.90 3.08
CA GLY A 211 -13.81 -14.46 4.24
C GLY A 211 -13.06 -15.76 3.93
N LYS A 212 -13.69 -16.69 3.21
CA LYS A 212 -13.05 -17.93 2.76
C LYS A 212 -11.89 -17.69 1.79
N SER A 213 -12.03 -16.71 0.91
CA SER A 213 -10.96 -16.34 -0.02
C SER A 213 -9.74 -15.77 0.70
N ILE A 214 -9.96 -14.94 1.72
CA ILE A 214 -8.88 -14.41 2.57
C ILE A 214 -8.16 -15.56 3.29
N ASP A 215 -8.91 -16.46 3.89
CA ASP A 215 -8.37 -17.62 4.62
C ASP A 215 -7.47 -18.47 3.71
N MET A 216 -7.96 -18.85 2.55
CA MET A 216 -7.20 -19.63 1.57
C MET A 216 -5.93 -18.88 1.07
N MET A 217 -6.06 -17.58 0.80
CA MET A 217 -4.91 -16.77 0.37
C MET A 217 -3.90 -16.60 1.50
N TRP A 218 -4.36 -16.45 2.73
CA TRP A 218 -3.51 -16.32 3.89
C TRP A 218 -2.71 -17.61 4.15
N ASP A 219 -3.35 -18.77 4.07
CA ASP A 219 -2.67 -20.07 4.19
C ASP A 219 -1.50 -20.18 3.20
N GLY A 220 -1.73 -19.79 1.96
CA GLY A 220 -0.68 -19.81 0.95
C GLY A 220 0.44 -18.83 1.23
N LEU A 221 0.11 -17.61 1.66
CA LEU A 221 1.08 -16.58 2.00
C LEU A 221 1.92 -16.97 3.22
N TYR A 222 1.27 -17.47 4.27
CA TYR A 222 1.91 -17.89 5.50
C TYR A 222 2.92 -19.03 5.28
N ASN A 223 2.57 -19.96 4.39
CA ASN A 223 3.42 -21.12 4.07
C ASN A 223 4.44 -20.85 2.95
N ALA A 224 4.43 -19.67 2.34
CA ALA A 224 5.35 -19.34 1.25
C ALA A 224 6.71 -18.86 1.78
N PRO A 225 7.83 -19.56 1.50
CA PRO A 225 9.15 -19.10 1.88
C PRO A 225 9.47 -17.73 1.28
N GLY A 226 9.84 -16.76 2.12
CA GLY A 226 10.09 -15.38 1.72
C GLY A 226 8.87 -14.48 1.69
N GLY A 227 7.67 -15.00 2.00
CA GLY A 227 6.48 -14.19 2.20
C GLY A 227 6.52 -13.44 3.53
N LEU A 228 6.34 -12.13 3.51
CA LEU A 228 6.36 -11.27 4.70
C LEU A 228 4.97 -11.03 5.30
N GLY A 229 3.91 -11.30 4.56
CA GLY A 229 2.54 -10.98 4.93
C GLY A 229 1.86 -10.09 3.91
N GLY A 230 0.84 -9.33 4.34
CA GLY A 230 0.14 -8.46 3.42
C GLY A 230 -0.77 -7.44 4.08
N ALA A 231 -1.21 -6.46 3.29
CA ALA A 231 -2.18 -5.45 3.65
C ALA A 231 -3.45 -5.61 2.81
N ILE A 232 -4.56 -5.94 3.46
CA ILE A 232 -5.87 -6.04 2.80
C ILE A 232 -6.24 -4.67 2.25
N TRP A 233 -6.64 -4.61 0.97
CA TRP A 233 -7.27 -3.42 0.42
C TRP A 233 -8.73 -3.38 0.84
N GLY A 234 -9.02 -2.45 1.40
CA GLY A 234 -9.39 -1.36 2.12
C GLY A 234 -9.55 -1.68 3.62
N TYR A 235 -9.47 -0.65 4.38
CA TYR A 235 -9.85 -0.60 5.78
C TYR A 235 -11.26 0.02 5.90
N VAL A 236 -11.67 0.50 7.07
CA VAL A 236 -12.99 1.13 7.29
C VAL A 236 -13.03 2.63 6.93
N ASP A 237 -12.20 3.07 6.03
CA ASP A 237 -11.83 4.46 5.80
C ASP A 237 -12.29 5.07 4.46
N GLU A 238 -12.85 4.28 3.56
CA GLU A 238 -13.29 4.78 2.24
C GLU A 238 -14.80 5.15 2.22
N VAL A 239 -15.27 5.80 3.27
CA VAL A 239 -16.70 6.16 3.42
C VAL A 239 -16.89 7.66 3.56
N PHE A 240 -17.76 8.22 2.71
CA PHE A 240 -18.18 9.61 2.79
C PHE A 240 -19.68 9.70 3.15
N ALA A 241 -19.99 10.48 4.17
CA ALA A 241 -21.35 10.86 4.47
C ALA A 241 -21.79 11.98 3.52
N LEU A 242 -22.43 11.62 2.42
CA LEU A 242 -22.95 12.60 1.47
C LEU A 242 -24.16 13.33 2.07
N PRO A 243 -24.32 14.64 1.82
CA PRO A 243 -25.52 15.35 2.17
C PRO A 243 -26.74 14.68 1.54
N GLN A 244 -27.81 14.48 2.31
CA GLN A 244 -29.08 14.02 1.72
C GLN A 244 -29.54 15.04 0.67
N PRO A 245 -30.01 14.60 -0.50
CA PRO A 245 -30.64 15.52 -1.45
C PRO A 245 -31.82 16.22 -0.75
N LYS A 246 -31.87 17.55 -0.87
CA LYS A 246 -33.01 18.32 -0.39
C LYS A 246 -34.22 18.08 -1.26
#